data_e39a6393edc411dceebe632974fc2640
#
_entry.id   e39a6393edc411dceebe632974fc2640
#
_cell.length_a   1.000
_cell.length_b   1.000
_cell.length_c   1.000
_cell.angle_alpha   90.00
_cell.angle_beta   90.00
_cell.angle_gamma   90.00
#
_symmetry.space_group_name_H-M   'P 1'
#
loop_
_entity.id
_entity.type
_entity.pdbx_description
1 polymer ?
#
loop_
_entity_poly.entity_id
_entity_poly.type
_entity_poly.pdbx_seq_one_letter_code
_entity_poly.pdbx_strand_id
1 'polypeptide(L)'
;LTTYFAASGYSKGFSNEEIYFLTKAMIETGEHLEFKGIVADKHSIGGVPGTRTTMIVIPIVAAAGFTIPKCSSRAITTPGGTGDDMEVLAPVTFDKKGIYRIVRETNACIVWGGAMAAATDTGDLIERQGSPYRRVTSWRLRL
;
A
#
# COMPACT_ATOMS: atom_id res chain seq x y z
N LEU A 1 2.97 23.07 2.55
CA LEU A 1 3.74 22.27 3.53
C LEU A 1 4.20 20.95 2.92
N THR A 2 3.29 20.16 2.34
CA THR A 2 3.59 18.87 1.70
C THR A 2 4.65 18.98 0.60
N THR A 3 4.57 20.02 -0.23
CA THR A 3 5.56 20.29 -1.29
C THR A 3 6.96 20.53 -0.74
N TYR A 4 7.07 21.30 0.35
CA TYR A 4 8.36 21.51 1.02
C TYR A 4 8.93 20.22 1.61
N PHE A 5 8.08 19.42 2.23
CA PHE A 5 8.47 18.13 2.77
C PHE A 5 8.98 17.17 1.68
N ALA A 6 8.25 17.07 0.57
CA ALA A 6 8.65 16.24 -0.56
C ALA A 6 9.96 16.75 -1.19
N ALA A 7 10.12 18.08 -1.37
CA ALA A 7 11.33 18.67 -1.91
C ALA A 7 12.55 18.45 -1.01
N SER A 8 12.40 18.50 0.31
CA SER A 8 13.49 18.24 1.26
C SER A 8 13.99 16.80 1.15
N GLY A 9 13.08 15.84 1.03
CA GLY A 9 13.42 14.43 0.82
C GLY A 9 14.10 14.16 -0.53
N TYR A 10 13.69 14.88 -1.57
CA TYR A 10 14.33 14.76 -2.89
C TYR A 10 15.76 15.31 -2.90
N SER A 11 16.00 16.42 -2.22
CA SER A 11 17.28 17.14 -2.26
C SER A 11 18.41 16.39 -1.57
N LYS A 12 18.18 15.86 -0.37
CA LYS A 12 19.22 15.24 0.49
C LYS A 12 18.87 13.81 0.92
N GLY A 13 17.67 13.35 0.67
CA GLY A 13 17.11 12.14 1.26
C GLY A 13 16.79 12.34 2.74
N PHE A 14 16.35 11.27 3.39
CA PHE A 14 16.12 11.22 4.83
C PHE A 14 17.16 10.33 5.49
N SER A 15 17.57 10.70 6.69
CA SER A 15 18.35 9.83 7.56
C SER A 15 17.51 8.63 8.02
N ASN A 16 18.17 7.58 8.50
CA ASN A 16 17.46 6.41 9.02
C ASN A 16 16.54 6.76 10.21
N GLU A 17 16.94 7.72 11.02
CA GLU A 17 16.13 8.20 12.15
C GLU A 17 14.88 8.94 11.68
N GLU A 18 15.01 9.84 10.70
CA GLU A 18 13.88 10.53 10.09
C GLU A 18 12.91 9.55 9.42
N ILE A 19 13.42 8.54 8.71
CA ILE A 19 12.60 7.47 8.12
C ILE A 19 11.87 6.68 9.21
N TYR A 20 12.53 6.36 10.31
CA TYR A 20 11.92 5.64 11.43
C TYR A 20 10.76 6.45 12.04
N PHE A 21 10.99 7.71 12.39
CA PHE A 21 9.95 8.55 12.98
C PHE A 21 8.82 8.86 12.03
N LEU A 22 9.12 9.07 10.74
CA LEU A 22 8.08 9.25 9.71
C LEU A 22 7.21 7.99 9.59
N THR A 23 7.82 6.83 9.51
CA THR A 23 7.10 5.55 9.45
C THR A 23 6.24 5.34 10.69
N LYS A 24 6.77 5.64 11.87
CA LYS A 24 6.04 5.56 13.13
C LYS A 24 4.84 6.50 13.14
N ALA A 25 5.02 7.76 12.75
CA ALA A 25 3.94 8.72 12.66
C ALA A 25 2.84 8.27 11.67
N MET A 26 3.22 7.72 10.52
CA MET A 26 2.27 7.16 9.56
C MET A 26 1.47 5.99 10.14
N ILE A 27 2.11 5.13 10.91
CA ILE A 27 1.43 4.01 11.59
C ILE A 27 0.46 4.56 12.65
N GLU A 28 0.88 5.51 13.48
CA GLU A 28 0.08 6.04 14.59
C GLU A 28 -1.11 6.89 14.14
N THR A 29 -1.03 7.53 12.99
CA THR A 29 -2.08 8.43 12.46
C THR A 29 -2.98 7.79 11.41
N GLY A 30 -2.57 6.68 10.81
CA GLY A 30 -3.33 5.98 9.79
C GLY A 30 -4.42 5.08 10.37
N GLU A 31 -5.40 4.73 9.55
CA GLU A 31 -6.36 3.71 9.90
C GLU A 31 -5.72 2.31 9.94
N HIS A 32 -6.09 1.54 10.94
CA HIS A 32 -5.63 0.16 11.10
C HIS A 32 -6.72 -0.83 10.73
N LEU A 33 -6.31 -1.87 9.99
CA LEU A 33 -7.11 -3.07 9.75
C LEU A 33 -6.56 -4.19 10.63
N GLU A 34 -7.43 -4.78 11.43
CA GLU A 34 -7.07 -5.87 12.34
C GLU A 34 -7.80 -7.15 11.92
N PHE A 35 -7.05 -8.22 11.71
CA PHE A 35 -7.57 -9.52 11.38
C PHE A 35 -7.02 -10.58 12.34
N LYS A 36 -7.79 -11.66 12.54
CA LYS A 36 -7.36 -12.76 13.41
C LYS A 36 -6.45 -13.72 12.64
N GLY A 37 -5.52 -14.35 13.36
CA GLY A 37 -4.64 -15.37 12.79
C GLY A 37 -3.41 -14.79 12.08
N ILE A 38 -2.86 -15.55 11.15
CA ILE A 38 -1.70 -15.14 10.37
C ILE A 38 -2.16 -14.26 9.23
N VAL A 39 -1.74 -13.01 9.25
CA VAL A 39 -2.01 -12.03 8.20
C VAL A 39 -0.75 -11.83 7.37
N ALA A 40 -0.86 -12.12 6.09
CA ALA A 40 0.20 -11.90 5.12
C ALA A 40 0.03 -10.55 4.42
N ASP A 41 1.11 -9.96 4.00
CA ASP A 41 1.11 -8.80 3.10
C ASP A 41 2.08 -9.02 1.95
N LYS A 42 1.80 -8.38 0.83
CA LYS A 42 2.64 -8.42 -0.37
C LYS A 42 2.83 -7.02 -0.90
N HIS A 43 4.05 -6.58 -0.98
CA HIS A 43 4.42 -5.31 -1.59
C HIS A 43 5.12 -5.49 -2.93
N SER A 44 4.83 -4.57 -3.85
CA SER A 44 5.57 -4.41 -5.10
C SER A 44 6.50 -3.21 -4.97
N ILE A 45 7.62 -3.25 -5.68
CA ILE A 45 8.44 -2.06 -5.92
C ILE A 45 7.68 -1.21 -6.94
N GLY A 46 7.28 0.00 -6.56
CA GLY A 46 6.55 0.92 -7.43
C GLY A 46 7.35 1.32 -8.68
N GLY A 47 6.64 1.66 -9.74
CA GLY A 47 7.22 2.14 -10.98
C GLY A 47 7.95 1.09 -11.84
N VAL A 48 7.81 -0.19 -11.53
CA VAL A 48 8.35 -1.30 -12.33
C VAL A 48 7.20 -1.99 -13.05
N PRO A 49 7.27 -2.20 -14.38
CA PRO A 49 6.27 -2.96 -15.12
C PRO A 49 6.11 -4.38 -14.58
N GLY A 50 4.89 -4.94 -14.65
CA GLY A 50 4.61 -6.31 -14.22
C GLY A 50 3.96 -6.42 -12.83
N THR A 51 3.32 -5.37 -12.34
CA THR A 51 2.58 -5.35 -11.06
C THR A 51 1.43 -6.38 -10.98
N ARG A 52 1.03 -6.98 -12.09
CA ARG A 52 0.06 -8.08 -12.19
C ARG A 52 0.39 -9.29 -11.30
N THR A 53 1.64 -9.41 -10.87
CA THR A 53 2.06 -10.43 -9.89
C THR A 53 1.16 -10.43 -8.64
N THR A 54 0.68 -9.26 -8.20
CA THR A 54 -0.23 -9.16 -7.07
C THR A 54 -1.54 -9.91 -7.32
N MET A 55 -2.10 -9.80 -8.51
CA MET A 55 -3.37 -10.46 -8.89
C MET A 55 -3.24 -11.99 -8.94
N ILE A 56 -2.02 -12.51 -9.05
CA ILE A 56 -1.73 -13.95 -9.02
C ILE A 56 -1.42 -14.41 -7.59
N VAL A 57 -0.56 -13.67 -6.89
CA VAL A 57 -0.09 -14.07 -5.55
C VAL A 57 -1.21 -14.01 -4.50
N ILE A 58 -2.04 -12.96 -4.53
CA ILE A 58 -3.10 -12.78 -3.53
C ILE A 58 -4.08 -13.96 -3.49
N PRO A 59 -4.69 -14.40 -4.61
CA PRO A 59 -5.60 -15.54 -4.57
C PRO A 59 -4.90 -16.86 -4.21
N ILE A 60 -3.64 -17.05 -4.58
CA ILE A 60 -2.87 -18.25 -4.20
C ILE A 60 -2.69 -18.31 -2.68
N VAL A 61 -2.27 -17.22 -2.06
CA VAL A 61 -2.06 -17.13 -0.62
C VAL A 61 -3.38 -17.29 0.14
N ALA A 62 -4.46 -16.69 -0.36
CA ALA A 62 -5.79 -16.84 0.21
C ALA A 62 -6.30 -18.30 0.12
N ALA A 63 -6.08 -18.97 -1.02
CA ALA A 63 -6.44 -20.37 -1.21
C ALA A 63 -5.62 -21.31 -0.30
N ALA A 64 -4.41 -20.92 0.08
CA ALA A 64 -3.60 -21.62 1.08
C ALA A 64 -4.09 -21.41 2.54
N GLY A 65 -5.17 -20.64 2.75
CA GLY A 65 -5.79 -20.42 4.05
C GLY A 65 -5.23 -19.24 4.86
N PHE A 66 -4.39 -18.41 4.25
CA PHE A 66 -3.87 -17.21 4.91
C PHE A 66 -4.74 -15.99 4.62
N THR A 67 -4.86 -15.09 5.59
CA THR A 67 -5.51 -13.81 5.39
C THR A 67 -4.54 -12.84 4.72
N ILE A 68 -4.94 -12.25 3.57
CA ILE A 68 -4.09 -11.33 2.82
C ILE A 68 -4.88 -10.12 2.30
N PRO A 69 -5.13 -9.10 3.15
CA PRO A 69 -5.84 -7.89 2.79
C PRO A 69 -4.89 -6.89 2.10
N LYS A 70 -4.77 -6.95 0.80
CA LYS A 70 -3.87 -6.07 0.03
C LYS A 70 -4.48 -4.70 -0.22
N CYS A 71 -3.92 -3.68 0.41
CA CYS A 71 -4.11 -2.29 0.00
C CYS A 71 -3.05 -1.90 -1.04
N SER A 72 -3.46 -1.21 -2.08
CA SER A 72 -2.59 -0.82 -3.18
C SER A 72 -2.80 0.64 -3.56
N SER A 73 -1.79 1.23 -4.16
CA SER A 73 -1.88 2.54 -4.80
C SER A 73 -2.40 2.44 -6.24
N ARG A 74 -2.78 3.58 -6.78
CA ARG A 74 -2.94 3.80 -8.22
C ARG A 74 -1.59 4.09 -8.87
N ALA A 75 -1.59 4.24 -10.20
CA ALA A 75 -0.37 4.56 -10.94
C ALA A 75 0.29 5.85 -10.45
N ILE A 76 1.59 5.76 -10.20
CA ILE A 76 2.44 6.89 -9.81
C ILE A 76 3.31 7.32 -10.99
N THR A 77 3.58 6.38 -11.90
CA THR A 77 4.37 6.53 -13.10
C THR A 77 3.60 5.96 -14.30
N THR A 78 4.22 5.88 -15.48
CA THR A 78 3.63 5.30 -16.70
C THR A 78 3.07 3.87 -16.56
N PRO A 79 3.68 2.94 -15.81
CA PRO A 79 3.01 1.66 -15.54
C PRO A 79 1.81 1.83 -14.64
N GLY A 80 0.69 1.17 -14.97
CA GLY A 80 -0.50 1.10 -14.13
C GLY A 80 -0.18 0.59 -12.72
N GLY A 81 -0.85 1.12 -11.70
CA GLY A 81 -0.80 0.57 -10.34
C GLY A 81 -1.66 -0.68 -10.22
N THR A 82 -1.41 -1.48 -9.18
CA THR A 82 -2.22 -2.68 -8.94
C THR A 82 -3.70 -2.36 -8.72
N GLY A 83 -4.00 -1.20 -8.11
CA GLY A 83 -5.39 -0.73 -7.98
C GLY A 83 -6.04 -0.49 -9.34
N ASP A 84 -5.33 0.12 -10.28
CA ASP A 84 -5.82 0.39 -11.64
C ASP A 84 -6.01 -0.92 -12.43
N ASP A 85 -5.05 -1.84 -12.34
CA ASP A 85 -5.13 -3.15 -13.00
C ASP A 85 -6.33 -3.96 -12.48
N MET A 86 -6.56 -3.95 -11.17
CA MET A 86 -7.68 -4.68 -10.56
C MET A 86 -9.02 -4.02 -10.86
N GLU A 87 -9.10 -2.71 -10.98
CA GLU A 87 -10.33 -1.96 -11.25
C GLU A 87 -10.95 -2.30 -12.61
N VAL A 88 -10.13 -2.79 -13.54
CA VAL A 88 -10.63 -3.32 -14.83
C VAL A 88 -11.51 -4.57 -14.63
N LEU A 89 -11.26 -5.34 -13.58
CA LEU A 89 -11.94 -6.60 -13.31
C LEU A 89 -13.06 -6.47 -12.27
N ALA A 90 -12.85 -5.63 -11.25
CA ALA A 90 -13.76 -5.46 -10.13
C ALA A 90 -13.57 -4.11 -9.45
N PRO A 91 -14.58 -3.59 -8.71
CA PRO A 91 -14.42 -2.41 -7.88
C PRO A 91 -13.27 -2.57 -6.88
N VAL A 92 -12.49 -1.51 -6.68
CA VAL A 92 -11.37 -1.48 -5.71
C VAL A 92 -11.56 -0.48 -4.58
N THR A 93 -12.63 0.31 -4.63
CA THR A 93 -12.92 1.37 -3.65
C THR A 93 -13.95 0.88 -2.66
N PHE A 94 -13.52 0.66 -1.42
CA PHE A 94 -14.36 0.18 -0.33
C PHE A 94 -14.06 0.94 0.96
N ASP A 95 -15.07 1.07 1.81
CA ASP A 95 -14.89 1.47 3.19
C ASP A 95 -14.36 0.29 4.04
N LYS A 96 -13.95 0.59 5.27
CA LYS A 96 -13.42 -0.40 6.22
C LYS A 96 -14.37 -1.60 6.43
N LYS A 97 -15.68 -1.35 6.48
CA LYS A 97 -16.70 -2.42 6.64
C LYS A 97 -16.76 -3.32 5.42
N GLY A 98 -16.68 -2.74 4.23
CA GLY A 98 -16.63 -3.48 2.96
C GLY A 98 -15.41 -4.39 2.89
N ILE A 99 -14.24 -3.90 3.28
CA ILE A 99 -13.01 -4.68 3.33
C ILE A 99 -13.13 -5.88 4.29
N TYR A 100 -13.62 -5.65 5.52
CA TYR A 100 -13.83 -6.73 6.47
C TYR A 100 -14.81 -7.79 5.96
N ARG A 101 -15.88 -7.38 5.26
CA ARG A 101 -16.84 -8.30 4.66
C ARG A 101 -16.17 -9.16 3.60
N ILE A 102 -15.44 -8.56 2.66
CA ILE A 102 -14.75 -9.28 1.57
C ILE A 102 -13.74 -10.27 2.15
N VAL A 103 -12.86 -9.80 3.05
CA VAL A 103 -11.81 -10.66 3.63
C VAL A 103 -12.40 -11.80 4.44
N ARG A 104 -13.50 -11.59 5.13
CA ARG A 104 -14.20 -12.69 5.85
C ARG A 104 -14.72 -13.79 4.92
N GLU A 105 -15.12 -13.43 3.71
CA GLU A 105 -15.70 -14.37 2.73
C GLU A 105 -14.62 -15.06 1.88
N THR A 106 -13.51 -14.35 1.61
CA THR A 106 -12.52 -14.80 0.61
C THR A 106 -11.10 -14.93 1.17
N ASN A 107 -10.86 -14.60 2.43
CA ASN A 107 -9.56 -14.47 3.06
C ASN A 107 -8.65 -13.38 2.44
N ALA A 108 -9.10 -12.65 1.43
CA ALA A 108 -8.28 -11.69 0.71
C ALA A 108 -9.08 -10.48 0.22
N CYS A 109 -8.38 -9.42 -0.14
CA CYS A 109 -8.89 -8.37 -1.01
C CYS A 109 -7.73 -7.69 -1.74
N ILE A 110 -8.04 -7.02 -2.85
CA ILE A 110 -7.16 -6.05 -3.51
C ILE A 110 -7.97 -4.76 -3.59
N VAL A 111 -7.61 -3.77 -2.79
CA VAL A 111 -8.35 -2.52 -2.67
C VAL A 111 -7.43 -1.31 -2.83
N TRP A 112 -8.00 -0.20 -3.27
CA TRP A 112 -7.29 1.06 -3.30
C TRP A 112 -7.28 1.70 -1.91
N GLY A 113 -6.07 1.96 -1.37
CA GLY A 113 -5.88 2.54 -0.03
C GLY A 113 -6.39 3.97 0.11
N GLY A 114 -6.52 4.70 -1.00
CA GLY A 114 -6.93 6.11 -1.00
C GLY A 114 -8.38 6.38 -0.57
N ALA A 115 -9.21 5.36 -0.51
CA ALA A 115 -10.58 5.49 0.01
C ALA A 115 -10.64 5.44 1.55
N MET A 116 -9.56 5.00 2.16
CA MET A 116 -9.47 4.88 3.59
C MET A 116 -8.40 5.84 4.09
N ALA A 117 -8.43 6.94 4.46
CA ALA A 117 -7.34 7.80 5.00
C ALA A 117 -6.20 6.98 5.70
N ALA A 118 -5.82 5.89 5.04
CA ALA A 118 -4.90 4.90 5.53
C ALA A 118 -3.46 5.46 5.47
N ALA A 119 -2.57 4.89 6.25
CA ALA A 119 -1.14 5.20 6.22
C ALA A 119 -0.54 5.09 4.79
N THR A 120 -1.17 4.30 3.91
CA THR A 120 -0.84 4.19 2.48
C THR A 120 -1.10 5.47 1.69
N ASP A 121 -2.10 6.28 2.05
CA ASP A 121 -2.42 7.52 1.34
C ASP A 121 -1.36 8.60 1.50
N THR A 122 -0.76 8.68 2.67
CA THR A 122 0.36 9.60 2.90
C THR A 122 1.56 9.17 2.06
N GLY A 123 1.77 7.87 1.90
CA GLY A 123 2.75 7.30 0.99
C GLY A 123 2.47 7.68 -0.47
N ASP A 124 1.24 7.54 -0.93
CA ASP A 124 0.80 7.89 -2.29
C ASP A 124 0.95 9.37 -2.61
N LEU A 125 0.61 10.26 -1.68
CA LEU A 125 0.82 11.70 -1.85
C LEU A 125 2.30 12.06 -2.02
N ILE A 126 3.16 11.37 -1.31
CA ILE A 126 4.60 11.54 -1.36
C ILE A 126 5.16 10.95 -2.67
N GLU A 127 4.69 9.79 -3.07
CA GLU A 127 5.07 9.13 -4.32
C GLU A 127 4.62 9.91 -5.56
N ARG A 128 3.39 10.44 -5.58
CA ARG A 128 2.86 11.28 -6.69
C ARG A 128 3.67 12.54 -6.96
N GLN A 129 4.49 12.98 -6.03
CA GLN A 129 5.35 14.15 -6.19
C GLN A 129 6.75 13.81 -6.72
N GLY A 130 6.96 12.61 -7.26
CA GLY A 130 8.22 12.20 -7.89
C GLY A 130 9.36 11.98 -6.91
N SER A 131 9.05 11.67 -5.67
CA SER A 131 10.03 11.53 -4.61
C SER A 131 10.80 10.20 -4.64
N PRO A 132 12.06 10.17 -4.19
CA PRO A 132 12.84 8.97 -3.97
C PRO A 132 12.34 8.08 -2.81
N TYR A 133 11.10 8.25 -2.36
CA TYR A 133 10.42 7.51 -1.28
C TYR A 133 10.21 6.02 -1.53
N ARG A 134 10.66 5.49 -2.65
CA ARG A 134 10.86 4.05 -2.86
C ARG A 134 11.52 3.33 -1.69
N ARG A 135 12.24 4.07 -0.84
CA ARG A 135 12.93 3.49 0.32
C ARG A 135 12.04 3.33 1.54
N VAL A 136 11.05 4.21 1.75
CA VAL A 136 10.19 4.14 2.96
C VAL A 136 9.23 2.96 2.88
N THR A 137 8.65 2.68 1.71
CA THR A 137 7.73 1.55 1.53
C THR A 137 8.43 0.19 1.53
N SER A 138 9.72 0.12 1.14
CA SER A 138 10.46 -1.14 1.14
C SER A 138 10.93 -1.60 2.52
N TRP A 139 10.94 -0.73 3.52
CA TRP A 139 11.41 -1.06 4.87
C TRP A 139 10.35 -1.74 5.76
N ARG A 140 9.08 -1.73 5.36
CA ARG A 140 8.04 -2.49 6.07
C ARG A 140 8.23 -4.01 6.04
N LEU A 141 9.09 -4.51 5.16
CA LEU A 141 9.32 -5.95 4.99
C LEU A 141 10.49 -6.50 5.82
N ARG A 142 11.11 -5.71 6.68
CA ARG A 142 12.27 -6.14 7.48
C ARG A 142 12.05 -6.11 9.00
N LEU A 143 10.82 -5.97 9.44
CA LEU A 143 10.41 -6.23 10.82
C LEU A 143 9.47 -7.44 10.79
#